data_f6aede30a548ea92feee3ae3201e59c6
#
_entry.id   f6aede30a548ea92feee3ae3201e59c6
#
_cell.length_a   1.000
_cell.length_b   1.000
_cell.length_c   1.000
_cell.angle_alpha   90.00
_cell.angle_beta   90.00
_cell.angle_gamma   90.00
#
_symmetry.space_group_name_H-M   'P 1'
#
loop_
_entity.id
_entity.type
_entity.pdbx_description
1 polymer ?
#
loop_
_entity_poly.entity_id
_entity_poly.type
_entity_poly.pdbx_seq_one_letter_code
_entity_poly.pdbx_strand_id
1 'polypeptide(L)'
;MPPEAWPEGLDLQPETIGLHNEGGVLRFAQPPDLLRSQALEAGLPTLQIEVMHVVDSTNTRMMQHAADASVAQKLYLAEFQAGGRGRRGRTWLSPYARNLSMTLGAAMSRPLPQLGGLSLVVGLGLASALEDLGVEGVQVKWPNDVLINGAKVCGILIELVQRGDGCEAIIGMGVNVRLAEQERAQIGQPAADLVSSGVTESRTELTVALIRSVVASLELFEAHGFSRFIDIFNHLHRFHGEKCAVTMGAQRVTGEVVGVGEQGELILATASGEQRFHGGEVSLRAEDSSD
;
A
#
# COMPACT_ATOMS: atom_id res chain seq x y z
N MET A 1 -24.76 9.82 8.35
CA MET A 1 -23.98 9.58 9.59
C MET A 1 -24.10 10.82 10.45
N PRO A 2 -24.47 10.73 11.72
CA PRO A 2 -24.50 11.89 12.60
C PRO A 2 -23.05 12.33 12.91
N PRO A 3 -22.81 13.64 13.08
CA PRO A 3 -21.49 14.18 13.42
C PRO A 3 -20.86 13.55 14.68
N GLU A 4 -21.69 13.04 15.58
CA GLU A 4 -21.29 12.36 16.83
C GLU A 4 -20.54 11.02 16.62
N ALA A 5 -20.60 10.45 15.40
CA ALA A 5 -19.90 9.23 15.03
C ALA A 5 -18.47 9.48 14.51
N TRP A 6 -18.02 10.73 14.50
CA TRP A 6 -16.67 11.09 14.05
C TRP A 6 -15.70 11.02 15.23
N PRO A 7 -14.44 10.62 15.00
CA PRO A 7 -13.42 10.66 16.05
C PRO A 7 -13.31 12.05 16.66
N GLU A 8 -13.20 12.11 17.98
CA GLU A 8 -13.02 13.39 18.71
C GLU A 8 -11.81 14.14 18.13
N GLY A 9 -11.99 15.43 17.83
CA GLY A 9 -10.94 16.30 17.30
C GLY A 9 -10.81 16.32 15.77
N LEU A 10 -11.62 15.58 15.01
CA LEU A 10 -11.67 15.67 13.56
C LEU A 10 -12.77 16.65 13.13
N ASP A 11 -12.35 17.88 12.78
CA ASP A 11 -13.22 18.87 12.15
C ASP A 11 -13.30 18.62 10.64
N LEU A 12 -14.14 17.65 10.25
CA LEU A 12 -14.40 17.31 8.85
C LEU A 12 -15.61 18.07 8.32
N GLN A 13 -15.36 18.90 7.32
CA GLN A 13 -16.46 19.51 6.57
C GLN A 13 -17.17 18.44 5.73
N PRO A 14 -18.52 18.46 5.62
CA PRO A 14 -19.29 17.47 4.84
C PRO A 14 -18.76 17.30 3.40
N GLU A 15 -18.34 18.37 2.77
CA GLU A 15 -17.82 18.39 1.40
C GLU A 15 -16.53 17.58 1.27
N THR A 16 -15.72 17.51 2.31
CA THR A 16 -14.47 16.73 2.35
C THR A 16 -14.70 15.22 2.13
N ILE A 17 -15.87 14.73 2.58
CA ILE A 17 -16.28 13.34 2.38
C ILE A 17 -17.31 13.18 1.24
N GLY A 18 -17.49 14.20 0.42
CA GLY A 18 -18.34 14.16 -0.77
C GLY A 18 -19.85 14.33 -0.49
N LEU A 19 -20.20 14.84 0.68
CA LEU A 19 -21.58 15.24 1.00
C LEU A 19 -21.85 16.66 0.48
N HIS A 20 -23.01 16.87 -0.05
CA HIS A 20 -23.52 18.19 -0.45
C HIS A 20 -24.90 18.44 0.19
N ASN A 21 -25.24 19.71 0.42
CA ASN A 21 -26.50 20.09 1.02
C ASN A 21 -27.57 20.27 -0.05
N GLU A 22 -28.65 19.47 0.02
CA GLU A 22 -29.86 19.61 -0.80
C GLU A 22 -31.06 19.89 0.12
N GLY A 23 -31.47 21.14 0.17
CA GLY A 23 -32.67 21.53 0.95
C GLY A 23 -32.55 21.29 2.44
N GLY A 24 -31.37 21.43 3.03
CA GLY A 24 -31.11 21.19 4.46
C GLY A 24 -30.77 19.73 4.80
N VAL A 25 -30.65 18.84 3.79
CA VAL A 25 -30.27 17.45 3.97
C VAL A 25 -28.93 17.19 3.31
N LEU A 26 -27.98 16.61 4.03
CA LEU A 26 -26.68 16.20 3.48
C LEU A 26 -26.82 14.89 2.72
N ARG A 27 -26.40 14.88 1.46
CA ARG A 27 -26.50 13.72 0.56
C ARG A 27 -25.19 13.48 -0.18
N PHE A 28 -24.91 12.22 -0.49
CA PHE A 28 -23.90 11.88 -1.50
C PHE A 28 -24.49 12.06 -2.90
N ALA A 29 -23.70 12.55 -3.85
CA ALA A 29 -24.09 12.65 -5.26
C ALA A 29 -24.44 11.27 -5.87
N GLN A 30 -23.76 10.22 -5.39
CA GLN A 30 -24.03 8.82 -5.72
C GLN A 30 -23.91 7.98 -4.44
N PRO A 31 -24.67 6.87 -4.30
CA PRO A 31 -24.49 5.97 -3.15
C PRO A 31 -23.04 5.52 -3.03
N PRO A 32 -22.42 5.65 -1.83
CA PRO A 32 -21.06 5.18 -1.61
C PRO A 32 -21.00 3.64 -1.62
N ASP A 33 -19.94 3.08 -2.21
CA ASP A 33 -19.64 1.64 -2.12
C ASP A 33 -18.96 1.36 -0.77
N LEU A 34 -19.76 1.23 0.30
CA LEU A 34 -19.26 0.99 1.65
C LEU A 34 -18.75 -0.45 1.81
N LEU A 35 -17.72 -0.61 2.63
CA LEU A 35 -17.18 -1.91 3.04
C LEU A 35 -18.21 -2.66 3.91
N ARG A 36 -18.50 -3.91 3.55
CA ARG A 36 -19.52 -4.75 4.20
C ARG A 36 -18.83 -5.74 5.15
N SER A 37 -18.86 -5.44 6.46
CA SER A 37 -18.14 -6.22 7.49
C SER A 37 -18.47 -7.72 7.44
N GLN A 38 -19.74 -8.12 7.34
CA GLN A 38 -20.13 -9.54 7.25
C GLN A 38 -19.52 -10.26 6.04
N ALA A 39 -19.44 -9.60 4.88
CA ALA A 39 -18.86 -10.19 3.70
C ALA A 39 -17.32 -10.28 3.80
N LEU A 40 -16.70 -9.30 4.45
CA LEU A 40 -15.25 -9.33 4.77
C LEU A 40 -14.93 -10.47 5.73
N GLU A 41 -15.66 -10.62 6.82
CA GLU A 41 -15.49 -11.70 7.81
C GLU A 41 -15.70 -13.08 7.18
N ALA A 42 -16.70 -13.23 6.33
CA ALA A 42 -16.94 -14.48 5.59
C ALA A 42 -15.82 -14.77 4.57
N GLY A 43 -15.27 -13.74 3.94
CA GLY A 43 -14.17 -13.84 2.98
C GLY A 43 -12.80 -14.04 3.62
N LEU A 44 -12.59 -13.58 4.84
CA LEU A 44 -11.31 -13.57 5.56
C LEU A 44 -11.49 -14.12 7.00
N PRO A 45 -11.92 -15.38 7.16
CA PRO A 45 -12.38 -15.90 8.46
C PRO A 45 -11.28 -16.04 9.52
N THR A 46 -10.01 -15.97 9.12
CA THR A 46 -8.85 -16.05 10.04
C THR A 46 -8.45 -14.70 10.61
N LEU A 47 -9.04 -13.60 10.11
CA LEU A 47 -8.67 -12.25 10.51
C LEU A 47 -9.73 -11.61 11.43
N GLN A 48 -9.27 -10.85 12.40
CA GLN A 48 -10.10 -9.95 13.20
C GLN A 48 -10.22 -8.61 12.47
N ILE A 49 -11.42 -8.30 11.96
CA ILE A 49 -11.64 -7.18 11.05
C ILE A 49 -12.32 -6.03 11.79
N GLU A 50 -11.77 -4.83 11.64
CA GLU A 50 -12.40 -3.58 12.10
C GLU A 50 -12.55 -2.63 10.91
N VAL A 51 -13.78 -2.22 10.60
CA VAL A 51 -14.11 -1.22 9.57
C VAL A 51 -14.49 0.08 10.25
N MET A 52 -13.69 1.11 10.06
CA MET A 52 -13.87 2.44 10.62
C MET A 52 -14.42 3.39 9.55
N HIS A 53 -15.40 4.22 9.88
CA HIS A 53 -15.90 5.21 8.94
C HIS A 53 -14.87 6.32 8.70
N VAL A 54 -14.29 6.83 9.78
CA VAL A 54 -13.31 7.92 9.75
C VAL A 54 -12.20 7.61 10.75
N VAL A 55 -10.97 7.80 10.36
CA VAL A 55 -9.79 7.65 11.23
C VAL A 55 -8.71 8.63 10.76
N ASP A 56 -7.74 8.93 11.59
CA ASP A 56 -6.52 9.64 11.16
C ASP A 56 -5.73 8.79 10.15
N SER A 57 -5.34 7.58 10.55
CA SER A 57 -4.67 6.58 9.70
C SER A 57 -4.88 5.18 10.27
N THR A 58 -5.17 4.21 9.42
CA THR A 58 -5.26 2.79 9.82
C THR A 58 -3.94 2.27 10.40
N ASN A 59 -2.80 2.70 9.87
CA ASN A 59 -1.48 2.39 10.44
C ASN A 59 -1.31 2.99 11.82
N THR A 60 -1.61 4.28 11.99
CA THR A 60 -1.50 4.95 13.30
C THR A 60 -2.39 4.26 14.33
N ARG A 61 -3.62 3.91 13.95
CA ARG A 61 -4.55 3.19 14.82
C ARG A 61 -4.01 1.81 15.23
N MET A 62 -3.42 1.06 14.29
CA MET A 62 -2.82 -0.24 14.60
C MET A 62 -1.55 -0.11 15.43
N MET A 63 -0.72 0.91 15.20
CA MET A 63 0.43 1.21 16.05
C MET A 63 0.03 1.52 17.49
N GLN A 64 -1.05 2.28 17.71
CA GLN A 64 -1.60 2.53 19.05
C GLN A 64 -2.05 1.23 19.71
N HIS A 65 -2.75 0.36 18.97
CA HIS A 65 -3.15 -0.96 19.48
C HIS A 65 -1.94 -1.83 19.82
N ALA A 66 -0.89 -1.77 19.01
CA ALA A 66 0.34 -2.53 19.22
C ALA A 66 1.09 -2.16 20.51
N ALA A 67 0.85 -0.98 21.09
CA ALA A 67 1.43 -0.61 22.38
C ALA A 67 0.93 -1.52 23.52
N ASP A 68 -0.34 -1.95 23.47
CA ASP A 68 -1.01 -2.66 24.56
C ASP A 68 -1.22 -4.15 24.27
N ALA A 69 -1.39 -4.56 23.01
CA ALA A 69 -1.74 -5.91 22.61
C ALA A 69 -1.13 -6.32 21.28
N SER A 70 -1.16 -7.63 20.97
CA SER A 70 -0.74 -8.16 19.66
C SER A 70 -1.65 -7.66 18.54
N VAL A 71 -1.03 -7.35 17.40
CA VAL A 71 -1.74 -7.00 16.16
C VAL A 71 -1.80 -8.16 15.17
N ALA A 72 -1.21 -9.30 15.49
CA ALA A 72 -1.26 -10.47 14.64
C ALA A 72 -2.69 -10.85 14.27
N GLN A 73 -2.91 -11.14 12.99
CA GLN A 73 -4.22 -11.48 12.42
C GLN A 73 -5.29 -10.38 12.55
N LYS A 74 -4.92 -9.12 12.75
CA LYS A 74 -5.85 -7.99 12.70
C LYS A 74 -5.82 -7.31 11.33
N LEU A 75 -7.00 -6.92 10.86
CA LEU A 75 -7.17 -6.13 9.64
C LEU A 75 -8.00 -4.88 9.96
N TYR A 76 -7.37 -3.72 9.86
CA TYR A 76 -8.01 -2.43 10.01
C TYR A 76 -8.29 -1.82 8.64
N LEU A 77 -9.52 -1.39 8.44
CA LEU A 77 -10.01 -0.79 7.21
C LEU A 77 -10.65 0.56 7.51
N ALA A 78 -10.55 1.52 6.60
CA ALA A 78 -11.21 2.80 6.77
C ALA A 78 -11.91 3.25 5.48
N GLU A 79 -13.11 3.86 5.66
CA GLU A 79 -13.81 4.52 4.56
C GLU A 79 -13.16 5.85 4.21
N PHE A 80 -12.58 6.53 5.21
CA PHE A 80 -11.84 7.78 5.05
C PHE A 80 -10.67 7.89 6.03
N GLN A 81 -9.52 8.36 5.54
CA GLN A 81 -8.40 8.74 6.39
C GLN A 81 -8.16 10.26 6.31
N ALA A 82 -8.24 10.95 7.45
CA ALA A 82 -7.93 12.38 7.53
C ALA A 82 -6.43 12.68 7.50
N GLY A 83 -5.62 11.74 7.93
CA GLY A 83 -4.16 11.84 8.00
C GLY A 83 -3.48 10.63 7.36
N GLY A 84 -3.94 10.20 6.16
CA GLY A 84 -3.34 9.08 5.43
C GLY A 84 -1.83 9.27 5.23
N ARG A 85 -1.04 8.25 5.58
CA ARG A 85 0.43 8.32 5.63
C ARG A 85 1.07 7.53 4.51
N GLY A 86 2.02 8.16 3.84
CA GLY A 86 2.99 7.51 2.96
C GLY A 86 4.40 7.59 3.56
N ARG A 87 5.37 6.99 2.90
CA ARG A 87 6.79 7.07 3.30
C ARG A 87 7.29 8.51 3.26
N ARG A 88 8.27 8.84 4.13
CA ARG A 88 8.94 10.15 4.20
C ARG A 88 7.98 11.31 4.51
N GLY A 89 6.95 11.06 5.31
CA GLY A 89 5.98 12.09 5.68
C GLY A 89 5.07 12.55 4.56
N ARG A 90 5.03 11.84 3.41
CA ARG A 90 4.07 12.14 2.34
C ARG A 90 2.66 11.79 2.79
N THR A 91 1.69 12.55 2.31
CA THR A 91 0.27 12.25 2.50
C THR A 91 -0.18 11.18 1.51
N TRP A 92 -1.01 10.24 1.96
CA TRP A 92 -1.78 9.34 1.12
C TRP A 92 -3.21 9.87 1.00
N LEU A 93 -3.66 10.16 -0.22
CA LEU A 93 -5.01 10.64 -0.48
C LEU A 93 -6.02 9.50 -0.34
N SER A 94 -7.00 9.70 0.54
CA SER A 94 -7.98 8.65 0.89
C SER A 94 -9.41 9.21 0.83
N PRO A 95 -9.98 9.46 -0.36
CA PRO A 95 -11.33 9.98 -0.49
C PRO A 95 -12.36 8.98 0.05
N TYR A 96 -13.43 9.50 0.68
CA TYR A 96 -14.44 8.68 1.39
C TYR A 96 -15.08 7.64 0.46
N ALA A 97 -15.08 6.38 0.90
CA ALA A 97 -15.69 5.24 0.22
C ALA A 97 -15.29 5.05 -1.26
N ARG A 98 -14.08 5.47 -1.63
CA ARG A 98 -13.63 5.45 -3.05
C ARG A 98 -12.32 4.71 -3.26
N ASN A 99 -11.44 4.68 -2.24
CA ASN A 99 -10.19 3.95 -2.26
C ASN A 99 -10.18 2.89 -1.15
N LEU A 100 -9.17 2.03 -1.10
CA LEU A 100 -8.96 1.12 0.02
C LEU A 100 -7.82 1.66 0.88
N SER A 101 -8.08 1.83 2.16
CA SER A 101 -7.11 2.12 3.19
C SER A 101 -7.12 0.95 4.17
N MET A 102 -6.08 0.13 4.12
CA MET A 102 -6.00 -1.15 4.81
C MET A 102 -4.72 -1.24 5.61
N THR A 103 -4.80 -1.81 6.81
CA THR A 103 -3.61 -2.18 7.58
C THR A 103 -3.77 -3.59 8.13
N LEU A 104 -2.87 -4.48 7.72
CA LEU A 104 -2.79 -5.86 8.20
C LEU A 104 -1.69 -5.97 9.26
N GLY A 105 -2.02 -6.55 10.40
CA GLY A 105 -1.05 -6.95 11.42
C GLY A 105 -0.64 -8.40 11.23
N ALA A 106 0.67 -8.65 11.18
CA ALA A 106 1.23 -9.99 10.99
C ALA A 106 2.37 -10.26 11.98
N ALA A 107 2.33 -11.42 12.66
CA ALA A 107 3.48 -11.90 13.44
C ALA A 107 4.57 -12.37 12.47
N MET A 108 5.82 -11.98 12.75
CA MET A 108 6.99 -12.36 11.96
C MET A 108 7.90 -13.23 12.83
N SER A 109 8.19 -14.44 12.35
CA SER A 109 9.11 -15.36 13.02
C SER A 109 10.57 -15.12 12.61
N ARG A 110 10.78 -14.44 11.47
CA ARG A 110 12.11 -14.14 10.95
C ARG A 110 12.77 -13.00 11.72
N PRO A 111 14.11 -13.06 11.92
CA PRO A 111 14.87 -11.97 12.50
C PRO A 111 14.75 -10.68 11.67
N LEU A 112 14.77 -9.52 12.33
CA LEU A 112 14.66 -8.20 11.68
C LEU A 112 15.54 -8.01 10.42
N PRO A 113 16.82 -8.45 10.41
CA PRO A 113 17.65 -8.31 9.20
C PRO A 113 17.13 -9.08 7.98
N GLN A 114 16.31 -10.12 8.19
CA GLN A 114 15.71 -10.91 7.10
C GLN A 114 14.37 -10.37 6.61
N LEU A 115 13.84 -9.30 7.20
CA LEU A 115 12.58 -8.67 6.82
C LEU A 115 12.73 -7.56 5.74
N GLY A 116 13.94 -7.33 5.24
CA GLY A 116 14.22 -6.24 4.29
C GLY A 116 13.38 -6.27 3.02
N GLY A 117 13.05 -7.45 2.51
CA GLY A 117 12.21 -7.66 1.33
C GLY A 117 10.70 -7.66 1.57
N LEU A 118 10.22 -7.50 2.82
CA LEU A 118 8.81 -7.68 3.17
C LEU A 118 7.86 -6.77 2.36
N SER A 119 8.24 -5.52 2.12
CA SER A 119 7.45 -4.59 1.31
C SER A 119 7.31 -5.03 -0.15
N LEU A 120 8.35 -5.68 -0.68
CA LEU A 120 8.36 -6.22 -2.04
C LEU A 120 7.45 -7.46 -2.14
N VAL A 121 7.47 -8.32 -1.13
CA VAL A 121 6.57 -9.49 -1.01
C VAL A 121 5.11 -9.05 -1.00
N VAL A 122 4.77 -8.06 -0.18
CA VAL A 122 3.41 -7.49 -0.14
C VAL A 122 3.03 -6.89 -1.51
N GLY A 123 3.96 -6.17 -2.15
CA GLY A 123 3.76 -5.62 -3.49
C GLY A 123 3.49 -6.70 -4.54
N LEU A 124 4.20 -7.82 -4.48
CA LEU A 124 3.97 -8.96 -5.37
C LEU A 124 2.62 -9.66 -5.10
N GLY A 125 2.24 -9.81 -3.84
CA GLY A 125 0.92 -10.32 -3.48
C GLY A 125 -0.22 -9.46 -4.04
N LEU A 126 -0.09 -8.12 -3.92
CA LEU A 126 -1.05 -7.20 -4.52
C LEU A 126 -1.06 -7.27 -6.05
N ALA A 127 0.13 -7.33 -6.68
CA ALA A 127 0.26 -7.45 -8.14
C ALA A 127 -0.40 -8.74 -8.65
N SER A 128 -0.14 -9.89 -8.02
CA SER A 128 -0.77 -11.17 -8.37
C SER A 128 -2.30 -11.11 -8.29
N ALA A 129 -2.86 -10.52 -7.22
CA ALA A 129 -4.30 -10.38 -7.11
C ALA A 129 -4.90 -9.47 -8.20
N LEU A 130 -4.19 -8.42 -8.60
CA LEU A 130 -4.64 -7.55 -9.71
C LEU A 130 -4.60 -8.27 -11.06
N GLU A 131 -3.57 -9.10 -11.32
CA GLU A 131 -3.50 -9.94 -12.52
C GLU A 131 -4.62 -10.98 -12.54
N ASP A 132 -4.93 -11.62 -11.40
CA ASP A 132 -6.06 -12.57 -11.26
C ASP A 132 -7.42 -11.89 -11.50
N LEU A 133 -7.55 -10.60 -11.24
CA LEU A 133 -8.71 -9.77 -11.55
C LEU A 133 -8.73 -9.29 -13.03
N GLY A 134 -7.77 -9.72 -13.83
CA GLY A 134 -7.67 -9.38 -15.25
C GLY A 134 -7.08 -8.01 -15.56
N VAL A 135 -6.41 -7.38 -14.59
CA VAL A 135 -5.73 -6.09 -14.80
C VAL A 135 -4.46 -6.30 -15.61
N GLU A 136 -4.37 -5.67 -16.78
CA GLU A 136 -3.19 -5.71 -17.62
C GLU A 136 -2.17 -4.62 -17.27
N GLY A 137 -0.89 -4.88 -17.55
CA GLY A 137 0.19 -3.91 -17.35
C GLY A 137 0.55 -3.66 -15.89
N VAL A 138 0.28 -4.63 -15.01
CA VAL A 138 0.67 -4.60 -13.60
C VAL A 138 2.18 -4.68 -13.48
N GLN A 139 2.77 -3.81 -12.69
CA GLN A 139 4.20 -3.73 -12.43
C GLN A 139 4.44 -3.46 -10.95
N VAL A 140 5.60 -3.84 -10.46
CA VAL A 140 6.08 -3.42 -9.14
C VAL A 140 7.20 -2.39 -9.29
N LYS A 141 7.28 -1.47 -8.36
CA LYS A 141 8.37 -0.49 -8.30
C LYS A 141 9.00 -0.48 -6.93
N TRP A 142 10.29 -0.80 -6.92
CA TRP A 142 11.08 -0.69 -5.69
C TRP A 142 11.02 0.73 -5.11
N PRO A 143 10.89 0.88 -3.79
CA PRO A 143 10.86 -0.19 -2.79
C PRO A 143 9.45 -0.62 -2.32
N ASN A 144 8.35 0.02 -2.79
CA ASN A 144 7.06 -0.15 -2.09
C ASN A 144 5.82 0.23 -2.90
N ASP A 145 5.90 0.32 -4.22
CA ASP A 145 4.78 0.74 -5.05
C ASP A 145 4.33 -0.38 -6.01
N VAL A 146 3.03 -0.47 -6.26
CA VAL A 146 2.45 -1.23 -7.38
C VAL A 146 1.93 -0.24 -8.40
N LEU A 147 2.18 -0.53 -9.67
CA LEU A 147 1.83 0.34 -10.79
C LEU A 147 0.93 -0.41 -11.78
N ILE A 148 0.17 0.35 -12.56
CA ILE A 148 -0.50 -0.11 -13.78
C ILE A 148 -0.03 0.80 -14.91
N ASN A 149 0.60 0.22 -15.95
CA ASN A 149 1.15 0.96 -17.08
C ASN A 149 2.04 2.16 -16.66
N GLY A 150 2.89 1.93 -15.63
CA GLY A 150 3.81 2.93 -15.10
C GLY A 150 3.21 3.97 -14.16
N ALA A 151 1.88 4.00 -13.97
CA ALA A 151 1.17 4.89 -13.05
C ALA A 151 0.86 4.18 -11.72
N LYS A 152 1.06 4.86 -10.58
CA LYS A 152 0.91 4.25 -9.26
C LYS A 152 -0.55 3.96 -8.92
N VAL A 153 -0.86 2.68 -8.62
CA VAL A 153 -2.17 2.24 -8.13
C VAL A 153 -2.15 1.91 -6.63
N CYS A 154 -1.02 1.43 -6.10
CA CYS A 154 -0.92 1.09 -4.69
C CYS A 154 0.40 1.58 -4.06
N GLY A 155 0.33 1.97 -2.79
CA GLY A 155 1.48 2.28 -1.94
C GLY A 155 1.47 1.46 -0.67
N ILE A 156 2.65 0.98 -0.26
CA ILE A 156 2.83 0.12 0.90
C ILE A 156 3.67 0.86 1.93
N LEU A 157 3.25 0.82 3.21
CA LEU A 157 3.98 1.38 4.34
C LEU A 157 4.05 0.36 5.47
N ILE A 158 5.24 -0.20 5.71
CA ILE A 158 5.46 -1.18 6.77
C ILE A 158 6.17 -0.52 7.94
N GLU A 159 5.63 -0.74 9.13
CA GLU A 159 6.22 -0.40 10.42
C GLU A 159 6.38 -1.70 11.22
N LEU A 160 7.52 -1.86 11.89
CA LEU A 160 7.85 -3.06 12.66
C LEU A 160 7.83 -2.75 14.15
N VAL A 161 7.20 -3.62 14.93
CA VAL A 161 7.11 -3.50 16.39
C VAL A 161 7.76 -4.71 17.03
N GLN A 162 8.77 -4.49 17.88
CA GLN A 162 9.40 -5.55 18.65
C GLN A 162 8.39 -6.12 19.66
N ARG A 163 8.28 -7.45 19.72
CA ARG A 163 7.38 -8.15 20.63
C ARG A 163 8.10 -9.36 21.25
N GLY A 164 8.61 -9.20 22.48
CA GLY A 164 9.48 -10.22 23.08
C GLY A 164 10.69 -10.51 22.19
N ASP A 165 10.93 -11.78 21.89
CA ASP A 165 12.02 -12.22 21.00
C ASP A 165 11.66 -12.16 19.50
N GLY A 166 10.40 -11.90 19.16
CA GLY A 166 9.90 -11.75 17.78
C GLY A 166 9.55 -10.32 17.41
N CYS A 167 8.93 -10.17 16.25
CA CYS A 167 8.41 -8.88 15.84
C CYS A 167 7.03 -9.01 15.17
N GLU A 168 6.27 -7.93 15.17
CA GLU A 168 5.01 -7.82 14.44
C GLU A 168 5.16 -6.76 13.35
N ALA A 169 4.70 -7.08 12.15
CA ALA A 169 4.64 -6.14 11.05
C ALA A 169 3.26 -5.49 10.98
N ILE A 170 3.24 -4.17 10.91
CA ILE A 170 2.08 -3.33 10.65
C ILE A 170 2.17 -2.92 9.18
N ILE A 171 1.37 -3.58 8.35
CA ILE A 171 1.45 -3.52 6.89
C ILE A 171 0.33 -2.64 6.36
N GLY A 172 0.62 -1.37 6.15
CA GLY A 172 -0.30 -0.42 5.53
C GLY A 172 -0.30 -0.55 4.01
N MET A 173 -1.48 -0.63 3.45
CA MET A 173 -1.72 -0.70 2.00
C MET A 173 -2.79 0.31 1.62
N GLY A 174 -2.41 1.29 0.80
CA GLY A 174 -3.35 2.20 0.17
C GLY A 174 -3.54 1.80 -1.29
N VAL A 175 -4.79 1.57 -1.74
CA VAL A 175 -5.10 1.19 -3.13
C VAL A 175 -6.09 2.18 -3.73
N ASN A 176 -5.73 2.75 -4.86
CA ASN A 176 -6.61 3.62 -5.62
C ASN A 176 -7.65 2.76 -6.36
N VAL A 177 -8.89 2.75 -5.88
CA VAL A 177 -9.98 2.05 -6.57
C VAL A 177 -10.68 2.96 -7.56
N ARG A 178 -10.98 4.20 -7.16
CA ARG A 178 -11.59 5.21 -8.03
C ARG A 178 -11.05 6.59 -7.68
N LEU A 179 -10.44 7.27 -8.64
CA LEU A 179 -9.94 8.64 -8.50
C LEU A 179 -10.71 9.59 -9.42
N ALA A 180 -11.20 10.70 -8.86
CA ALA A 180 -11.67 11.82 -9.67
C ALA A 180 -10.48 12.57 -10.32
N GLU A 181 -10.73 13.32 -11.37
CA GLU A 181 -9.70 14.11 -12.05
C GLU A 181 -9.00 15.09 -11.10
N GLN A 182 -9.77 15.76 -10.26
CA GLN A 182 -9.24 16.69 -9.24
C GLN A 182 -8.32 15.99 -8.23
N GLU A 183 -8.63 14.75 -7.84
CA GLU A 183 -7.82 13.95 -6.93
C GLU A 183 -6.51 13.49 -7.59
N ARG A 184 -6.58 13.09 -8.87
CA ARG A 184 -5.37 12.78 -9.67
C ARG A 184 -4.43 13.97 -9.76
N ALA A 185 -4.97 15.16 -9.97
CA ALA A 185 -4.18 16.41 -10.04
C ALA A 185 -3.47 16.72 -8.71
N GLN A 186 -4.06 16.36 -7.56
CA GLN A 186 -3.47 16.57 -6.23
C GLN A 186 -2.32 15.60 -5.90
N ILE A 187 -2.28 14.41 -6.53
CA ILE A 187 -1.29 13.36 -6.19
C ILE A 187 0.14 13.76 -6.61
N GLY A 188 0.32 14.65 -7.58
CA GLY A 188 1.63 15.18 -7.98
C GLY A 188 2.58 14.17 -8.64
N GLN A 189 2.06 12.98 -9.02
CA GLN A 189 2.76 11.94 -9.80
C GLN A 189 1.72 11.14 -10.61
N PRO A 190 2.14 10.41 -11.66
CA PRO A 190 1.22 9.54 -12.40
C PRO A 190 0.51 8.55 -11.47
N ALA A 191 -0.83 8.60 -11.43
CA ALA A 191 -1.66 7.76 -10.59
C ALA A 191 -2.71 7.02 -11.45
N ALA A 192 -2.79 5.70 -11.27
CA ALA A 192 -3.82 4.83 -11.82
C ALA A 192 -4.87 4.53 -10.74
N ASP A 193 -6.03 4.07 -11.17
CA ASP A 193 -7.05 3.45 -10.33
C ASP A 193 -7.66 2.22 -11.01
N LEU A 194 -8.24 1.32 -10.21
CA LEU A 194 -8.72 0.02 -10.65
C LEU A 194 -9.94 0.15 -11.59
N VAL A 195 -10.88 1.04 -11.29
CA VAL A 195 -12.09 1.22 -12.10
C VAL A 195 -11.73 1.71 -13.51
N SER A 196 -10.81 2.66 -13.63
CA SER A 196 -10.31 3.10 -14.95
C SER A 196 -9.51 2.03 -15.68
N SER A 197 -9.02 1.01 -14.96
CA SER A 197 -8.31 -0.16 -15.50
C SER A 197 -9.22 -1.34 -15.81
N GLY A 198 -10.56 -1.15 -15.75
CA GLY A 198 -11.55 -2.15 -16.14
C GLY A 198 -12.09 -3.04 -15.01
N VAL A 199 -11.65 -2.83 -13.77
CA VAL A 199 -12.12 -3.59 -12.61
C VAL A 199 -13.53 -3.15 -12.22
N THR A 200 -14.43 -4.14 -12.02
CA THR A 200 -15.86 -3.92 -11.72
C THR A 200 -16.28 -4.38 -10.33
N GLU A 201 -15.43 -5.12 -9.64
CA GLU A 201 -15.64 -5.65 -8.31
C GLU A 201 -15.88 -4.53 -7.30
N SER A 202 -16.74 -4.78 -6.33
CA SER A 202 -16.96 -3.88 -5.18
C SER A 202 -15.69 -3.76 -4.33
N ARG A 203 -15.57 -2.67 -3.60
CA ARG A 203 -14.44 -2.47 -2.66
C ARG A 203 -14.31 -3.61 -1.64
N THR A 204 -15.44 -4.24 -1.25
CA THR A 204 -15.44 -5.40 -0.36
C THR A 204 -14.80 -6.62 -1.02
N GLU A 205 -15.19 -6.95 -2.26
CA GLU A 205 -14.62 -8.08 -3.02
C GLU A 205 -13.13 -7.87 -3.33
N LEU A 206 -12.76 -6.65 -3.73
CA LEU A 206 -11.37 -6.25 -3.90
C LEU A 206 -10.55 -6.44 -2.62
N THR A 207 -11.07 -6.01 -1.48
CA THR A 207 -10.40 -6.19 -0.19
C THR A 207 -10.12 -7.68 0.09
N VAL A 208 -11.12 -8.55 -0.13
CA VAL A 208 -10.97 -10.00 0.08
C VAL A 208 -9.91 -10.58 -0.83
N ALA A 209 -9.94 -10.26 -2.13
CA ALA A 209 -8.98 -10.77 -3.12
C ALA A 209 -7.55 -10.33 -2.79
N LEU A 210 -7.34 -9.02 -2.56
CA LEU A 210 -6.03 -8.44 -2.26
C LEU A 210 -5.43 -9.00 -0.96
N ILE A 211 -6.22 -9.04 0.12
CA ILE A 211 -5.73 -9.51 1.42
C ILE A 211 -5.42 -11.01 1.39
N ARG A 212 -6.22 -11.85 0.73
CA ARG A 212 -5.91 -13.29 0.57
C ARG A 212 -4.56 -13.51 -0.12
N SER A 213 -4.31 -12.81 -1.20
CA SER A 213 -3.05 -12.93 -1.94
C SER A 213 -1.85 -12.41 -1.12
N VAL A 214 -2.02 -11.31 -0.39
CA VAL A 214 -0.99 -10.81 0.52
C VAL A 214 -0.69 -11.81 1.63
N VAL A 215 -1.72 -12.37 2.29
CA VAL A 215 -1.52 -13.38 3.35
C VAL A 215 -0.79 -14.61 2.81
N ALA A 216 -1.19 -15.15 1.65
CA ALA A 216 -0.50 -16.27 1.01
C ALA A 216 0.97 -15.94 0.69
N SER A 217 1.25 -14.71 0.23
CA SER A 217 2.63 -14.26 -0.04
C SER A 217 3.45 -14.14 1.25
N LEU A 218 2.85 -13.69 2.34
CA LEU A 218 3.50 -13.62 3.66
C LEU A 218 3.82 -15.02 4.20
N GLU A 219 2.91 -15.98 4.06
CA GLU A 219 3.15 -17.38 4.45
C GLU A 219 4.31 -18.00 3.66
N LEU A 220 4.39 -17.77 2.35
CA LEU A 220 5.52 -18.20 1.54
C LEU A 220 6.83 -17.52 1.95
N PHE A 221 6.78 -16.24 2.27
CA PHE A 221 7.94 -15.49 2.76
C PHE A 221 8.42 -16.02 4.12
N GLU A 222 7.51 -16.28 5.06
CA GLU A 222 7.86 -16.88 6.35
C GLU A 222 8.52 -18.25 6.17
N ALA A 223 8.02 -19.09 5.26
CA ALA A 223 8.56 -20.42 5.01
C ALA A 223 9.92 -20.41 4.29
N HIS A 224 10.10 -19.53 3.30
CA HIS A 224 11.22 -19.64 2.34
C HIS A 224 12.12 -18.41 2.26
N GLY A 225 11.75 -17.28 2.87
CA GLY A 225 12.47 -16.01 2.75
C GLY A 225 12.26 -15.31 1.42
N PHE A 226 12.98 -14.20 1.23
CA PHE A 226 12.83 -13.35 0.06
C PHE A 226 13.41 -13.95 -1.23
N SER A 227 14.40 -14.84 -1.15
CA SER A 227 15.06 -15.44 -2.31
C SER A 227 14.08 -16.06 -3.32
N ARG A 228 12.95 -16.60 -2.82
CA ARG A 228 11.89 -17.17 -3.67
C ARG A 228 11.16 -16.14 -4.54
N PHE A 229 11.26 -14.87 -4.21
CA PHE A 229 10.55 -13.78 -4.88
C PHE A 229 11.41 -12.97 -5.85
N ILE A 230 12.74 -13.20 -5.88
CA ILE A 230 13.68 -12.39 -6.63
C ILE A 230 13.33 -12.39 -8.13
N ASP A 231 13.16 -13.58 -8.72
CA ASP A 231 12.95 -13.71 -10.17
C ASP A 231 11.64 -13.05 -10.60
N ILE A 232 10.54 -13.32 -9.88
CA ILE A 232 9.23 -12.71 -10.19
C ILE A 232 9.25 -11.21 -9.95
N PHE A 233 9.95 -10.74 -8.90
CA PHE A 233 10.09 -9.31 -8.66
C PHE A 233 10.85 -8.63 -9.81
N ASN A 234 11.99 -9.17 -10.22
CA ASN A 234 12.79 -8.64 -11.31
C ASN A 234 12.01 -8.62 -12.63
N HIS A 235 11.21 -9.67 -12.90
CA HIS A 235 10.35 -9.74 -14.08
C HIS A 235 9.29 -8.63 -14.11
N LEU A 236 8.64 -8.34 -12.98
CA LEU A 236 7.59 -7.33 -12.86
C LEU A 236 8.12 -5.92 -12.56
N HIS A 237 9.42 -5.79 -12.24
CA HIS A 237 9.98 -4.51 -11.81
C HIS A 237 10.04 -3.51 -12.96
N ARG A 238 9.36 -2.37 -12.78
CA ARG A 238 9.19 -1.31 -13.79
C ARG A 238 10.49 -0.84 -14.43
N PHE A 239 11.58 -0.85 -13.68
CA PHE A 239 12.87 -0.33 -14.13
C PHE A 239 13.95 -1.39 -14.31
N HIS A 240 13.61 -2.67 -14.34
CA HIS A 240 14.60 -3.72 -14.59
C HIS A 240 15.27 -3.53 -15.95
N GLY A 241 16.60 -3.50 -15.99
CA GLY A 241 17.39 -3.24 -17.18
C GLY A 241 17.39 -1.78 -17.66
N GLU A 242 16.73 -0.86 -16.93
CA GLU A 242 16.70 0.56 -17.30
C GLU A 242 17.72 1.38 -16.51
N LYS A 243 18.22 2.47 -17.12
CA LYS A 243 19.04 3.46 -16.43
C LYS A 243 18.17 4.27 -15.48
N CYS A 244 18.57 4.31 -14.23
CA CYS A 244 17.85 4.98 -13.15
C CYS A 244 18.78 5.77 -12.25
N ALA A 245 18.19 6.71 -11.53
CA ALA A 245 18.84 7.42 -10.44
C ALA A 245 18.25 7.00 -9.10
N VAL A 246 19.10 6.64 -8.15
CA VAL A 246 18.78 6.44 -6.75
C VAL A 246 19.19 7.68 -5.97
N THR A 247 18.24 8.28 -5.24
CA THR A 247 18.50 9.47 -4.41
C THR A 247 18.42 9.10 -2.94
N MET A 248 19.47 9.43 -2.18
CA MET A 248 19.60 9.25 -0.73
C MET A 248 19.98 10.58 -0.10
N GLY A 249 19.04 11.29 0.48
CA GLY A 249 19.30 12.65 0.96
C GLY A 249 19.84 13.55 -0.17
N ALA A 250 21.05 14.09 -0.02
CA ALA A 250 21.72 14.90 -1.03
C ALA A 250 22.51 14.07 -2.08
N GLN A 251 22.69 12.75 -1.89
CA GLN A 251 23.41 11.90 -2.81
C GLN A 251 22.48 11.39 -3.91
N ARG A 252 22.95 11.44 -5.15
CA ARG A 252 22.31 10.83 -6.33
C ARG A 252 23.31 9.88 -6.99
N VAL A 253 22.91 8.62 -7.14
CA VAL A 253 23.69 7.59 -7.81
C VAL A 253 22.93 7.14 -9.04
N THR A 254 23.57 7.16 -10.21
CA THR A 254 22.98 6.70 -11.48
C THR A 254 23.59 5.36 -11.89
N GLY A 255 22.78 4.51 -12.49
CA GLY A 255 23.20 3.20 -12.97
C GLY A 255 22.05 2.43 -13.60
N GLU A 256 22.36 1.29 -14.19
CA GLU A 256 21.36 0.35 -14.69
C GLU A 256 20.83 -0.53 -13.56
N VAL A 257 19.52 -0.71 -13.50
CA VAL A 257 18.88 -1.58 -12.49
C VAL A 257 19.11 -3.04 -12.88
N VAL A 258 19.97 -3.73 -12.13
CA VAL A 258 20.24 -5.16 -12.30
C VAL A 258 19.13 -6.02 -11.70
N GLY A 259 18.51 -5.57 -10.62
CA GLY A 259 17.44 -6.26 -9.92
C GLY A 259 17.51 -6.03 -8.41
N VAL A 260 17.06 -7.03 -7.64
CA VAL A 260 17.11 -7.02 -6.18
C VAL A 260 17.90 -8.20 -5.64
N GLY A 261 18.56 -8.00 -4.50
CA GLY A 261 19.32 -9.05 -3.82
C GLY A 261 18.47 -9.84 -2.81
N GLU A 262 19.11 -10.75 -2.08
CA GLU A 262 18.47 -11.72 -1.18
C GLU A 262 17.71 -11.08 0.02
N GLN A 263 18.04 -9.84 0.37
CA GLN A 263 17.37 -9.09 1.43
C GLN A 263 16.42 -8.02 0.87
N GLY A 264 16.12 -8.06 -0.44
CA GLY A 264 15.26 -7.08 -1.12
C GLY A 264 15.96 -5.72 -1.36
N GLU A 265 17.28 -5.65 -1.19
CA GLU A 265 18.05 -4.47 -1.57
C GLU A 265 18.08 -4.30 -3.10
N LEU A 266 17.96 -3.07 -3.58
CA LEU A 266 18.09 -2.75 -5.00
C LEU A 266 19.56 -2.81 -5.41
N ILE A 267 19.85 -3.40 -6.58
CA ILE A 267 21.19 -3.51 -7.16
C ILE A 267 21.26 -2.64 -8.42
N LEU A 268 22.21 -1.70 -8.44
CA LEU A 268 22.55 -0.91 -9.61
C LEU A 268 23.95 -1.26 -10.11
N ALA A 269 24.08 -1.48 -11.43
CA ALA A 269 25.36 -1.46 -12.11
C ALA A 269 25.73 -0.01 -12.42
N THR A 270 26.76 0.51 -11.74
CA THR A 270 27.26 1.88 -11.90
C THR A 270 28.61 1.88 -12.59
N ALA A 271 29.11 3.06 -12.98
CA ALA A 271 30.44 3.20 -13.57
C ALA A 271 31.60 2.73 -12.64
N SER A 272 31.33 2.70 -11.31
CA SER A 272 32.29 2.24 -10.29
C SER A 272 32.08 0.79 -9.85
N GLY A 273 31.17 0.04 -10.48
CA GLY A 273 30.78 -1.33 -10.11
C GLY A 273 29.38 -1.42 -9.54
N GLU A 274 28.99 -2.60 -9.06
CA GLU A 274 27.67 -2.81 -8.44
C GLU A 274 27.56 -2.06 -7.11
N GLN A 275 26.42 -1.40 -6.92
CA GLN A 275 26.04 -0.78 -5.65
C GLN A 275 24.69 -1.31 -5.18
N ARG A 276 24.55 -1.51 -3.85
CA ARG A 276 23.37 -2.05 -3.20
C ARG A 276 22.70 -1.00 -2.34
N PHE A 277 21.37 -0.87 -2.47
CA PHE A 277 20.58 0.13 -1.79
C PHE A 277 19.49 -0.54 -0.96
N HIS A 278 19.47 -0.27 0.33
CA HIS A 278 18.43 -0.74 1.23
C HIS A 278 17.27 0.27 1.27
N GLY A 279 16.08 -0.18 1.65
CA GLY A 279 14.90 0.67 1.81
C GLY A 279 15.14 1.84 2.79
N GLY A 280 14.11 2.57 3.14
CA GLY A 280 14.21 3.74 4.00
C GLY A 280 14.16 5.05 3.21
N GLU A 281 15.22 5.86 3.20
CA GLU A 281 15.22 7.20 2.59
C GLU A 281 15.51 7.24 1.08
N VAL A 282 15.56 6.10 0.41
CA VAL A 282 15.91 6.00 -1.01
C VAL A 282 14.70 6.19 -1.91
N SER A 283 14.87 6.85 -3.05
CA SER A 283 13.88 6.93 -4.12
C SER A 283 14.50 6.58 -5.47
N LEU A 284 13.77 5.77 -6.25
CA LEU A 284 14.16 5.37 -7.59
C LEU A 284 13.34 6.17 -8.62
N ARG A 285 14.03 6.70 -9.64
CA ARG A 285 13.44 7.41 -10.77
C ARG A 285 14.17 6.99 -12.04
N ALA A 286 13.48 7.03 -13.19
CA ALA A 286 14.16 7.00 -14.48
C ALA A 286 15.22 8.10 -14.53
N GLU A 287 16.32 7.84 -15.22
CA GLU A 287 17.30 8.89 -15.51
C GLU A 287 16.66 9.86 -16.50
N ASP A 288 16.62 11.15 -16.15
CA ASP A 288 16.14 12.18 -17.07
C ASP A 288 17.11 12.25 -18.25
N SER A 289 16.57 12.10 -19.45
CA SER A 289 17.29 12.25 -20.72
C SER A 289 17.54 13.73 -21.08
N SER A 290 17.79 14.57 -20.09
CA SER A 290 18.12 15.98 -20.30
C SER A 290 19.64 16.14 -20.15
N ASP A 291 20.33 16.06 -21.29
CA ASP A 291 21.54 16.82 -21.57
C ASP A 291 21.18 18.10 -22.32
#